data_930ce4d4bd50736187dc3cbd15f36595
#
_entry.id   930ce4d4bd50736187dc3cbd15f36595
#
_cell.length_a   1.000
_cell.length_b   1.000
_cell.length_c   1.000
_cell.angle_alpha   90.00
_cell.angle_beta   90.00
_cell.angle_gamma   90.00
#
_symmetry.space_group_name_H-M   'P 1'
#
loop_
_entity.id
_entity.type
_entity.pdbx_description
1 polymer ?
#
loop_
_entity_poly.entity_id
_entity_poly.type
_entity_poly.pdbx_seq_one_letter_code
_entity_poly.pdbx_strand_id
1 'polypeptide(L)'
;MARRLLKHGVKKIHILSRDEAKQHDMRVALADERITYFVGDVRDRTSVDAALRGTDHVFHAAALKQVPSCEFFPQQAVLTNVLGSHNVIMAAHEAGARSLVCLSTDKAVYPVNAMGMSKALMEKHAQAFTRQYPDSPTTVTITRYGNVMYSRGSVIPHFINQIHTGRPITITEPDMTRFLMSLEESVDLVTHAFTNGTPGDLYVRKAPAATINTLAKAVATLLGHPDHPIHIIGMRHGEKMHETLLSHEEMAHATDQGNYFRVPVDARSMEYELYFTEGDHHRAPLEDYTSANTQRLNLEETITLLLTLPHIRELAYQAGTLHQHETAQP
;
A
#
# COMPACT_ATOMS: atom_id res chain seq x y z
N MET A 1 -8.62 3.39 7.90
CA MET A 1 -9.73 3.97 7.10
C MET A 1 -11.02 4.05 7.90
N ALA A 2 -11.73 2.97 8.29
CA ALA A 2 -13.04 3.04 8.95
C ALA A 2 -13.08 3.99 10.16
N ARG A 3 -12.12 3.88 11.11
CA ARG A 3 -12.03 4.80 12.26
C ARG A 3 -11.94 6.28 11.86
N ARG A 4 -11.19 6.59 10.77
CA ARG A 4 -11.08 7.96 10.25
C ARG A 4 -12.41 8.42 9.66
N LEU A 5 -13.04 7.61 8.84
CA LEU A 5 -14.34 7.93 8.25
C LEU A 5 -15.41 8.20 9.32
N LEU A 6 -15.47 7.37 10.36
CA LEU A 6 -16.38 7.59 11.49
C LEU A 6 -16.16 8.95 12.18
N LYS A 7 -14.90 9.36 12.37
CA LYS A 7 -14.54 10.68 12.92
C LYS A 7 -14.96 11.84 12.00
N HIS A 8 -14.95 11.62 10.68
CA HIS A 8 -15.37 12.63 9.70
C HIS A 8 -16.88 12.62 9.40
N GLY A 9 -17.67 11.91 10.18
CA GLY A 9 -19.12 12.01 10.14
C GLY A 9 -19.79 11.35 8.94
N VAL A 10 -19.17 10.29 8.35
CA VAL A 10 -19.83 9.52 7.27
C VAL A 10 -21.16 8.92 7.77
N LYS A 11 -22.14 8.86 6.88
CA LYS A 11 -23.47 8.34 7.21
C LYS A 11 -23.47 6.82 7.40
N LYS A 12 -22.75 6.10 6.55
CA LYS A 12 -22.72 4.63 6.55
C LYS A 12 -21.40 4.10 6.01
N ILE A 13 -20.96 2.96 6.53
CA ILE A 13 -19.78 2.22 6.06
C ILE A 13 -20.19 0.79 5.82
N HIS A 14 -19.91 0.27 4.60
CA HIS A 14 -20.01 -1.14 4.26
C HIS A 14 -18.62 -1.77 4.28
N ILE A 15 -18.48 -2.90 4.94
CA ILE A 15 -17.23 -3.65 5.02
C ILE A 15 -17.44 -5.04 4.46
N LEU A 16 -16.83 -5.30 3.29
CA LEU A 16 -16.80 -6.61 2.66
C LEU A 16 -15.48 -7.31 2.96
N SER A 17 -15.53 -8.52 3.52
CA SER A 17 -14.36 -9.35 3.76
C SER A 17 -14.75 -10.82 3.84
N ARG A 18 -13.83 -11.72 3.47
CA ARG A 18 -13.97 -13.16 3.66
C ARG A 18 -13.73 -13.60 5.11
N ASP A 19 -13.02 -12.76 5.88
CA ASP A 19 -12.54 -13.08 7.24
C ASP A 19 -13.57 -12.61 8.27
N GLU A 20 -14.48 -13.50 8.65
CA GLU A 20 -15.53 -13.23 9.62
C GLU A 20 -14.96 -12.97 11.04
N ALA A 21 -13.82 -13.61 11.39
CA ALA A 21 -13.18 -13.40 12.69
C ALA A 21 -12.68 -11.95 12.83
N LYS A 22 -11.98 -11.43 11.80
CA LYS A 22 -11.58 -10.02 11.78
C LYS A 22 -12.76 -9.05 11.74
N GLN A 23 -13.85 -9.42 11.08
CA GLN A 23 -15.08 -8.60 11.11
C GLN A 23 -15.69 -8.58 12.52
N HIS A 24 -15.68 -9.72 13.22
CA HIS A 24 -16.14 -9.80 14.62
C HIS A 24 -15.27 -8.91 15.51
N ASP A 25 -13.95 -9.06 15.46
CA ASP A 25 -13.02 -8.24 16.25
C ASP A 25 -13.23 -6.74 15.97
N MET A 26 -13.42 -6.39 14.71
CA MET A 26 -13.67 -5.01 14.32
C MET A 26 -15.02 -4.50 14.81
N ARG A 27 -16.05 -5.33 14.80
CA ARG A 27 -17.39 -5.00 15.31
C ARG A 27 -17.33 -4.70 16.81
N VAL A 28 -16.61 -5.53 17.56
CA VAL A 28 -16.41 -5.32 19.00
C VAL A 28 -15.59 -4.05 19.26
N ALA A 29 -14.50 -3.85 18.48
CA ALA A 29 -13.58 -2.72 18.69
C ALA A 29 -14.14 -1.35 18.28
N LEU A 30 -15.08 -1.29 17.33
CA LEU A 30 -15.67 -0.03 16.85
C LEU A 30 -17.04 0.24 17.42
N ALA A 31 -17.86 -0.81 17.63
CA ALA A 31 -19.21 -0.75 18.23
C ALA A 31 -20.06 0.41 17.70
N ASP A 32 -20.11 0.62 16.36
CA ASP A 32 -20.75 1.75 15.72
C ASP A 32 -21.84 1.28 14.75
N GLU A 33 -23.08 1.75 14.93
CA GLU A 33 -24.25 1.33 14.15
C GLU A 33 -24.20 1.74 12.68
N ARG A 34 -23.35 2.70 12.33
CA ARG A 34 -23.12 3.11 10.94
C ARG A 34 -22.40 2.07 10.10
N ILE A 35 -21.84 1.01 10.73
CA ILE A 35 -21.08 -0.02 10.03
C ILE A 35 -21.95 -1.23 9.73
N THR A 36 -22.04 -1.59 8.48
CA THR A 36 -22.64 -2.86 8.02
C THR A 36 -21.54 -3.80 7.51
N TYR A 37 -21.56 -5.04 7.99
CA TYR A 37 -20.57 -6.05 7.64
C TYR A 37 -21.16 -7.06 6.67
N PHE A 38 -20.44 -7.32 5.58
CA PHE A 38 -20.76 -8.31 4.57
C PHE A 38 -19.67 -9.39 4.56
N VAL A 39 -20.03 -10.63 4.81
CA VAL A 39 -19.13 -11.77 4.61
C VAL A 39 -19.22 -12.16 3.13
N GLY A 40 -18.11 -12.05 2.42
CA GLY A 40 -18.09 -12.33 0.97
C GLY A 40 -16.70 -12.18 0.37
N ASP A 41 -16.57 -12.57 -0.87
CA ASP A 41 -15.32 -12.63 -1.63
C ASP A 41 -15.40 -11.71 -2.85
N VAL A 42 -14.37 -10.92 -3.12
CA VAL A 42 -14.29 -10.08 -4.33
C VAL A 42 -14.30 -10.88 -5.63
N ARG A 43 -13.98 -12.18 -5.58
CA ARG A 43 -14.06 -13.11 -6.70
C ARG A 43 -15.52 -13.47 -7.05
N ASP A 44 -16.43 -13.32 -6.10
CA ASP A 44 -17.88 -13.50 -6.31
C ASP A 44 -18.53 -12.15 -6.53
N ARG A 45 -18.96 -11.93 -7.78
CA ARG A 45 -19.60 -10.69 -8.19
C ARG A 45 -20.86 -10.39 -7.37
N THR A 46 -21.66 -11.39 -7.06
CA THR A 46 -22.92 -11.23 -6.29
C THR A 46 -22.65 -10.66 -4.89
N SER A 47 -21.61 -11.14 -4.21
CA SER A 47 -21.19 -10.61 -2.91
C SER A 47 -20.74 -9.15 -3.01
N VAL A 48 -20.04 -8.78 -4.08
CA VAL A 48 -19.58 -7.41 -4.33
C VAL A 48 -20.78 -6.49 -4.60
N ASP A 49 -21.70 -6.88 -5.47
CA ASP A 49 -22.90 -6.09 -5.79
C ASP A 49 -23.75 -5.81 -4.54
N ALA A 50 -23.92 -6.82 -3.69
CA ALA A 50 -24.66 -6.66 -2.44
C ALA A 50 -24.00 -5.64 -1.50
N ALA A 51 -22.69 -5.67 -1.38
CA ALA A 51 -21.93 -4.76 -0.50
C ALA A 51 -21.85 -3.33 -1.04
N LEU A 52 -21.82 -3.14 -2.36
CA LEU A 52 -21.69 -1.83 -2.99
C LEU A 52 -23.01 -1.09 -3.21
N ARG A 53 -24.14 -1.73 -2.99
CA ARG A 53 -25.45 -1.10 -3.18
C ARG A 53 -25.61 0.16 -2.34
N GLY A 54 -25.81 1.30 -2.99
CA GLY A 54 -25.99 2.61 -2.37
C GLY A 54 -24.72 3.19 -1.73
N THR A 55 -23.54 2.78 -2.19
CA THR A 55 -22.27 3.38 -1.76
C THR A 55 -21.85 4.50 -2.69
N ASP A 56 -21.37 5.62 -2.13
CA ASP A 56 -20.84 6.76 -2.91
C ASP A 56 -19.34 6.59 -3.22
N HIS A 57 -18.58 5.99 -2.29
CA HIS A 57 -17.12 5.88 -2.37
C HIS A 57 -16.67 4.47 -2.04
N VAL A 58 -15.75 3.93 -2.83
CA VAL A 58 -15.26 2.57 -2.68
C VAL A 58 -13.74 2.56 -2.46
N PHE A 59 -13.29 1.93 -1.39
CA PHE A 59 -11.89 1.65 -1.15
C PHE A 59 -11.61 0.16 -1.36
N HIS A 60 -10.97 -0.17 -2.46
CA HIS A 60 -10.65 -1.55 -2.82
C HIS A 60 -9.25 -1.93 -2.33
N ALA A 61 -9.19 -2.58 -1.16
CA ALA A 61 -7.96 -3.06 -0.54
C ALA A 61 -7.85 -4.60 -0.50
N ALA A 62 -8.86 -5.31 -0.98
CA ALA A 62 -8.84 -6.77 -0.99
C ALA A 62 -7.79 -7.30 -1.97
N ALA A 63 -6.84 -8.09 -1.49
CA ALA A 63 -5.78 -8.67 -2.29
C ALA A 63 -5.11 -9.87 -1.60
N LEU A 64 -4.46 -10.71 -2.39
CA LEU A 64 -3.36 -11.55 -1.93
C LEU A 64 -2.07 -10.73 -2.01
N LYS A 65 -1.36 -10.59 -0.88
CA LYS A 65 -0.19 -9.72 -0.75
C LYS A 65 1.12 -10.44 -0.38
N GLN A 66 1.04 -11.69 0.03
CA GLN A 66 2.23 -12.46 0.43
C GLN A 66 2.91 -13.03 -0.82
N VAL A 67 4.16 -12.63 -1.06
CA VAL A 67 4.93 -13.08 -2.22
C VAL A 67 5.03 -14.60 -2.28
N PRO A 68 5.44 -15.33 -1.22
CA PRO A 68 5.52 -16.79 -1.29
C PRO A 68 4.19 -17.45 -1.65
N SER A 69 3.08 -17.01 -1.06
CA SER A 69 1.76 -17.59 -1.36
C SER A 69 1.34 -17.34 -2.81
N CYS A 70 1.68 -16.18 -3.38
CA CYS A 70 1.36 -15.87 -4.77
C CYS A 70 2.25 -16.65 -5.74
N GLU A 71 3.52 -16.91 -5.40
CA GLU A 71 4.41 -17.77 -6.18
C GLU A 71 3.92 -19.22 -6.23
N PHE A 72 3.46 -19.76 -5.10
CA PHE A 72 2.91 -21.12 -5.05
C PHE A 72 1.52 -21.24 -5.70
N PHE A 73 0.72 -20.19 -5.62
CA PHE A 73 -0.67 -20.19 -6.11
C PHE A 73 -0.95 -18.97 -7.02
N PRO A 74 -0.25 -18.82 -8.17
CA PRO A 74 -0.37 -17.64 -9.02
C PRO A 74 -1.79 -17.45 -9.58
N GLN A 75 -2.54 -18.55 -9.82
CA GLN A 75 -3.92 -18.44 -10.25
C GLN A 75 -4.79 -17.73 -9.19
N GLN A 76 -4.53 -17.96 -7.89
CA GLN A 76 -5.29 -17.33 -6.82
C GLN A 76 -4.97 -15.82 -6.74
N ALA A 77 -3.72 -15.43 -7.07
CA ALA A 77 -3.35 -14.04 -7.22
C ALA A 77 -4.09 -13.38 -8.39
N VAL A 78 -4.18 -14.03 -9.54
CA VAL A 78 -4.95 -13.54 -10.70
C VAL A 78 -6.44 -13.43 -10.36
N LEU A 79 -7.04 -14.48 -9.79
CA LEU A 79 -8.45 -14.50 -9.43
C LEU A 79 -8.81 -13.39 -8.43
N THR A 80 -7.94 -13.12 -7.46
CA THR A 80 -8.23 -12.13 -6.41
C THR A 80 -7.80 -10.73 -6.82
N ASN A 81 -6.54 -10.56 -7.26
CA ASN A 81 -5.97 -9.23 -7.50
C ASN A 81 -6.39 -8.64 -8.84
N VAL A 82 -6.67 -9.47 -9.85
CA VAL A 82 -7.07 -9.02 -11.19
C VAL A 82 -8.58 -9.12 -11.37
N LEU A 83 -9.13 -10.35 -11.39
CA LEU A 83 -10.56 -10.55 -11.64
C LEU A 83 -11.44 -10.04 -10.49
N GLY A 84 -10.99 -10.20 -9.24
CA GLY A 84 -11.66 -9.62 -8.09
C GLY A 84 -11.71 -8.09 -8.16
N SER A 85 -10.63 -7.44 -8.62
CA SER A 85 -10.61 -5.99 -8.83
C SER A 85 -11.52 -5.58 -10.00
N HIS A 86 -11.56 -6.36 -11.08
CA HIS A 86 -12.54 -6.17 -12.16
C HIS A 86 -13.98 -6.17 -11.63
N ASN A 87 -14.34 -7.17 -10.83
CA ASN A 87 -15.66 -7.26 -10.23
C ASN A 87 -15.99 -6.01 -9.40
N VAL A 88 -15.03 -5.51 -8.59
CA VAL A 88 -15.25 -4.32 -7.76
C VAL A 88 -15.39 -3.06 -8.61
N ILE A 89 -14.58 -2.88 -9.65
CA ILE A 89 -14.64 -1.73 -10.56
C ILE A 89 -15.99 -1.71 -11.29
N MET A 90 -16.40 -2.83 -11.87
CA MET A 90 -17.68 -2.92 -12.61
C MET A 90 -18.87 -2.75 -11.68
N ALA A 91 -18.84 -3.36 -10.49
CA ALA A 91 -19.93 -3.19 -9.53
C ALA A 91 -20.05 -1.75 -9.02
N ALA A 92 -18.93 -1.05 -8.81
CA ALA A 92 -18.92 0.37 -8.42
C ALA A 92 -19.52 1.24 -9.53
N HIS A 93 -19.16 0.99 -10.79
CA HIS A 93 -19.71 1.67 -11.95
C HIS A 93 -21.23 1.46 -12.06
N GLU A 94 -21.70 0.22 -12.01
CA GLU A 94 -23.11 -0.13 -12.11
C GLU A 94 -23.94 0.35 -10.92
N ALA A 95 -23.34 0.41 -9.72
CA ALA A 95 -23.97 0.99 -8.53
C ALA A 95 -24.04 2.53 -8.56
N GLY A 96 -23.37 3.18 -9.54
CA GLY A 96 -23.29 4.63 -9.64
C GLY A 96 -22.42 5.29 -8.55
N ALA A 97 -21.44 4.56 -8.02
CA ALA A 97 -20.50 5.12 -7.06
C ALA A 97 -19.71 6.29 -7.67
N ARG A 98 -19.47 7.34 -6.91
CA ARG A 98 -18.76 8.55 -7.40
C ARG A 98 -17.27 8.31 -7.58
N SER A 99 -16.68 7.53 -6.71
CA SER A 99 -15.23 7.25 -6.79
C SER A 99 -14.86 5.88 -6.25
N LEU A 100 -13.83 5.31 -6.85
CA LEU A 100 -13.20 4.08 -6.42
C LEU A 100 -11.67 4.25 -6.39
N VAL A 101 -11.03 3.92 -5.27
CA VAL A 101 -9.58 3.89 -5.14
C VAL A 101 -9.11 2.44 -5.06
N CYS A 102 -8.29 2.01 -6.04
CA CYS A 102 -7.64 0.71 -6.07
C CYS A 102 -6.27 0.79 -5.38
N LEU A 103 -6.06 -0.08 -4.40
CA LEU A 103 -4.81 -0.15 -3.67
C LEU A 103 -3.77 -1.00 -4.39
N SER A 104 -2.62 -0.41 -4.74
CA SER A 104 -1.48 -1.07 -5.34
C SER A 104 -0.23 -1.04 -4.44
N THR A 105 0.95 -1.24 -5.00
CA THR A 105 2.21 -1.48 -4.29
C THR A 105 3.41 -1.11 -5.15
N ASP A 106 4.54 -0.79 -4.52
CA ASP A 106 5.87 -0.67 -5.12
C ASP A 106 6.28 -1.90 -5.95
N LYS A 107 5.77 -3.08 -5.59
CA LYS A 107 6.08 -4.34 -6.29
C LYS A 107 5.39 -4.49 -7.64
N ALA A 108 4.45 -3.59 -7.97
CA ALA A 108 3.81 -3.51 -9.28
C ALA A 108 4.71 -2.84 -10.33
N VAL A 109 5.72 -2.06 -9.90
CA VAL A 109 6.70 -1.43 -10.79
C VAL A 109 7.85 -2.42 -11.04
N TYR A 110 8.15 -2.70 -12.30
CA TYR A 110 9.15 -3.72 -12.69
C TYR A 110 8.96 -5.03 -11.91
N PRO A 111 7.80 -5.68 -12.02
CA PRO A 111 7.44 -6.79 -11.15
C PRO A 111 8.32 -8.01 -11.40
N VAL A 112 8.88 -8.59 -10.34
CA VAL A 112 9.75 -9.79 -10.37
C VAL A 112 9.11 -11.02 -9.74
N ASN A 113 7.84 -10.90 -9.29
CA ASN A 113 7.10 -11.98 -8.66
C ASN A 113 5.62 -11.93 -9.02
N ALA A 114 4.89 -13.06 -8.85
CA ALA A 114 3.49 -13.20 -9.24
C ALA A 114 2.57 -12.19 -8.53
N MET A 115 2.87 -11.82 -7.28
CA MET A 115 2.10 -10.81 -6.56
C MET A 115 2.24 -9.45 -7.24
N GLY A 116 3.45 -9.01 -7.53
CA GLY A 116 3.71 -7.75 -8.25
C GLY A 116 3.11 -7.75 -9.65
N MET A 117 3.25 -8.85 -10.42
CA MET A 117 2.65 -9.00 -11.76
C MET A 117 1.14 -8.87 -11.73
N SER A 118 0.47 -9.52 -10.76
CA SER A 118 -0.98 -9.44 -10.61
C SER A 118 -1.45 -8.02 -10.22
N LYS A 119 -0.67 -7.30 -9.43
CA LYS A 119 -0.96 -5.91 -9.06
C LYS A 119 -0.72 -4.95 -10.23
N ALA A 120 0.36 -5.14 -11.01
CA ALA A 120 0.61 -4.37 -12.22
C ALA A 120 -0.53 -4.53 -13.24
N LEU A 121 -1.03 -5.76 -13.41
CA LEU A 121 -2.17 -6.03 -14.30
C LEU A 121 -3.46 -5.40 -13.77
N MET A 122 -3.69 -5.41 -12.45
CA MET A 122 -4.80 -4.69 -11.82
C MET A 122 -4.75 -3.18 -12.12
N GLU A 123 -3.56 -2.56 -12.02
CA GLU A 123 -3.40 -1.13 -12.35
C GLU A 123 -3.75 -0.85 -13.81
N LYS A 124 -3.23 -1.66 -14.74
CA LYS A 124 -3.55 -1.54 -16.17
C LYS A 124 -5.04 -1.72 -16.44
N HIS A 125 -5.69 -2.63 -15.72
CA HIS A 125 -7.12 -2.82 -15.82
C HIS A 125 -7.92 -1.61 -15.31
N ALA A 126 -7.54 -1.02 -14.16
CA ALA A 126 -8.16 0.19 -13.64
C ALA A 126 -8.00 1.40 -14.60
N GLN A 127 -6.83 1.53 -15.22
CA GLN A 127 -6.59 2.55 -16.26
C GLN A 127 -7.39 2.28 -17.55
N ALA A 128 -7.46 1.02 -17.98
CA ALA A 128 -8.22 0.63 -19.17
C ALA A 128 -9.72 0.90 -18.99
N PHE A 129 -10.27 0.69 -17.79
CA PHE A 129 -11.67 1.01 -17.49
C PHE A 129 -12.00 2.46 -17.83
N THR A 130 -11.14 3.41 -17.47
CA THR A 130 -11.35 4.85 -17.75
C THR A 130 -11.46 5.15 -19.24
N ARG A 131 -10.72 4.42 -20.09
CA ARG A 131 -10.77 4.55 -21.55
C ARG A 131 -11.98 3.84 -22.17
N GLN A 132 -12.37 2.71 -21.60
CA GLN A 132 -13.52 1.92 -22.07
C GLN A 132 -14.85 2.54 -21.68
N TYR A 133 -14.89 3.26 -20.56
CA TYR A 133 -16.11 3.87 -20.02
C TYR A 133 -15.88 5.36 -19.72
N PRO A 134 -15.66 6.21 -20.77
CA PRO A 134 -15.32 7.63 -20.57
C PRO A 134 -16.44 8.42 -19.89
N ASP A 135 -17.69 7.99 -20.06
CA ASP A 135 -18.87 8.63 -19.46
C ASP A 135 -19.28 7.99 -18.12
N SER A 136 -18.40 7.18 -17.52
CA SER A 136 -18.69 6.54 -16.23
C SER A 136 -18.90 7.59 -15.13
N PRO A 137 -19.93 7.46 -14.27
CA PRO A 137 -20.07 8.32 -13.10
C PRO A 137 -18.97 8.06 -12.07
N THR A 138 -18.24 6.95 -12.19
CA THR A 138 -17.26 6.50 -11.21
C THR A 138 -15.84 6.92 -11.62
N THR A 139 -15.23 7.82 -10.86
CA THR A 139 -13.81 8.12 -10.96
C THR A 139 -13.00 6.98 -10.34
N VAL A 140 -12.31 6.21 -11.17
CA VAL A 140 -11.40 5.14 -10.71
C VAL A 140 -9.99 5.68 -10.64
N THR A 141 -9.35 5.57 -9.47
CA THR A 141 -7.96 5.97 -9.25
C THR A 141 -7.16 4.84 -8.61
N ILE A 142 -5.86 4.96 -8.65
CA ILE A 142 -4.91 3.98 -8.13
C ILE A 142 -4.01 4.67 -7.10
N THR A 143 -3.73 3.99 -5.98
CA THR A 143 -2.71 4.43 -5.05
C THR A 143 -1.62 3.38 -4.95
N ARG A 144 -0.36 3.82 -5.00
CA ARG A 144 0.81 2.95 -4.89
C ARG A 144 1.68 3.42 -3.73
N TYR A 145 2.06 2.51 -2.85
CA TYR A 145 2.93 2.79 -1.72
C TYR A 145 3.85 1.62 -1.40
N GLY A 146 4.93 1.90 -0.67
CA GLY A 146 5.90 0.92 -0.23
C GLY A 146 5.46 0.16 1.03
N ASN A 147 6.43 -0.14 1.89
CA ASN A 147 6.17 -0.90 3.11
C ASN A 147 5.42 -0.06 4.15
N VAL A 148 4.25 -0.52 4.57
CA VAL A 148 3.58 0.03 5.75
C VAL A 148 4.18 -0.59 7.00
N MET A 149 4.79 0.26 7.83
CA MET A 149 5.46 -0.13 9.07
C MET A 149 4.50 -0.86 10.01
N TYR A 150 5.01 -1.88 10.68
CA TYR A 150 4.27 -2.68 11.66
C TYR A 150 3.00 -3.37 11.10
N SER A 151 2.89 -3.54 9.77
CA SER A 151 1.79 -4.31 9.19
C SER A 151 1.94 -5.81 9.48
N ARG A 152 0.82 -6.54 9.55
CA ARG A 152 0.82 -7.98 9.83
C ARG A 152 1.67 -8.74 8.80
N GLY A 153 2.61 -9.57 9.30
CA GLY A 153 3.55 -10.34 8.48
C GLY A 153 4.67 -9.51 7.85
N SER A 154 4.92 -8.29 8.37
CA SER A 154 6.04 -7.44 7.93
C SER A 154 7.29 -7.67 8.81
N VAL A 155 8.39 -7.07 8.37
CA VAL A 155 9.73 -7.28 8.95
C VAL A 155 9.85 -6.79 10.40
N ILE A 156 9.21 -5.68 10.78
CA ILE A 156 9.31 -5.11 12.13
C ILE A 156 8.74 -6.07 13.20
N PRO A 157 7.50 -6.58 13.10
CA PRO A 157 7.02 -7.61 14.02
C PRO A 157 7.89 -8.88 14.04
N HIS A 158 8.49 -9.23 12.91
CA HIS A 158 9.39 -10.38 12.84
C HIS A 158 10.67 -10.15 13.67
N PHE A 159 11.30 -8.99 13.55
CA PHE A 159 12.48 -8.61 14.35
C PHE A 159 12.17 -8.59 15.84
N ILE A 160 11.05 -7.97 16.23
CA ILE A 160 10.59 -7.94 17.63
C ILE A 160 10.42 -9.36 18.18
N ASN A 161 9.79 -10.25 17.44
CA ASN A 161 9.62 -11.64 17.87
C ASN A 161 10.95 -12.39 18.00
N GLN A 162 11.92 -12.12 17.12
CA GLN A 162 13.25 -12.72 17.21
C GLN A 162 13.98 -12.25 18.46
N ILE A 163 13.95 -10.95 18.77
CA ILE A 163 14.55 -10.38 20.00
C ILE A 163 13.91 -10.99 21.24
N HIS A 164 12.57 -10.98 21.34
CA HIS A 164 11.85 -11.53 22.51
C HIS A 164 12.09 -13.03 22.73
N THR A 165 12.41 -13.76 21.66
CA THR A 165 12.71 -15.20 21.75
C THR A 165 14.21 -15.51 21.85
N GLY A 166 15.06 -14.50 22.02
CA GLY A 166 16.51 -14.63 22.14
C GLY A 166 17.21 -15.14 20.86
N ARG A 167 16.54 -15.09 19.71
CA ARG A 167 17.09 -15.53 18.42
C ARG A 167 17.74 -14.35 17.71
N PRO A 168 18.85 -14.55 16.98
CA PRO A 168 19.42 -13.49 16.14
C PRO A 168 18.38 -12.90 15.20
N ILE A 169 18.46 -11.58 14.97
CA ILE A 169 17.69 -10.94 13.90
C ILE A 169 18.21 -11.44 12.56
N THR A 170 17.32 -11.94 11.71
CA THR A 170 17.71 -12.37 10.36
C THR A 170 17.37 -11.30 9.34
N ILE A 171 18.37 -10.86 8.57
CA ILE A 171 18.22 -9.94 7.45
C ILE A 171 18.70 -10.59 6.16
N THR A 172 18.11 -10.20 5.02
CA THR A 172 18.47 -10.77 3.72
C THR A 172 19.77 -10.17 3.18
N GLU A 173 19.85 -8.85 3.08
CA GLU A 173 21.01 -8.10 2.61
C GLU A 173 21.08 -6.78 3.38
N PRO A 174 22.22 -6.44 4.03
CA PRO A 174 22.33 -5.23 4.88
C PRO A 174 21.97 -3.93 4.18
N ASP A 175 22.39 -3.77 2.92
CA ASP A 175 22.23 -2.55 2.14
C ASP A 175 20.90 -2.47 1.37
N MET A 176 20.10 -3.53 1.46
CA MET A 176 18.75 -3.55 0.89
C MET A 176 17.89 -2.45 1.51
N THR A 177 17.25 -1.62 0.68
CA THR A 177 16.44 -0.50 1.16
C THR A 177 14.96 -0.75 1.02
N ARG A 178 14.20 -0.16 1.93
CA ARG A 178 12.73 -0.19 1.90
C ARG A 178 12.17 1.18 2.25
N PHE A 179 11.14 1.59 1.54
CA PHE A 179 10.34 2.74 1.95
C PHE A 179 9.67 2.46 3.30
N LEU A 180 9.58 3.48 4.12
CA LEU A 180 8.94 3.41 5.44
C LEU A 180 7.77 4.39 5.49
N MET A 181 6.59 3.87 5.73
CA MET A 181 5.35 4.64 5.80
C MET A 181 4.50 4.15 6.97
N SER A 182 3.86 5.06 7.68
CA SER A 182 2.88 4.71 8.70
C SER A 182 1.53 4.29 8.10
N LEU A 183 0.69 3.65 8.91
CA LEU A 183 -0.68 3.31 8.49
C LEU A 183 -1.53 4.56 8.27
N GLU A 184 -1.32 5.60 9.09
CA GLU A 184 -1.99 6.88 8.96
C GLU A 184 -1.67 7.54 7.61
N GLU A 185 -0.41 7.58 7.23
CA GLU A 185 0.03 8.10 5.94
C GLU A 185 -0.54 7.33 4.75
N SER A 186 -0.69 6.01 4.89
CA SER A 186 -1.35 5.21 3.84
C SER A 186 -2.84 5.58 3.68
N VAL A 187 -3.50 5.90 4.79
CA VAL A 187 -4.89 6.39 4.78
C VAL A 187 -4.98 7.82 4.22
N ASP A 188 -3.98 8.67 4.50
CA ASP A 188 -3.88 10.02 3.90
C ASP A 188 -3.77 9.95 2.38
N LEU A 189 -2.92 9.06 1.85
CA LEU A 189 -2.78 8.86 0.41
C LEU A 189 -4.13 8.46 -0.23
N VAL A 190 -4.84 7.52 0.36
CA VAL A 190 -6.16 7.09 -0.15
C VAL A 190 -7.17 8.24 -0.08
N THR A 191 -7.16 9.00 1.02
CA THR A 191 -8.04 10.17 1.18
C THR A 191 -7.71 11.26 0.14
N HIS A 192 -6.42 11.50 -0.11
CA HIS A 192 -5.96 12.41 -1.15
C HIS A 192 -6.47 12.00 -2.53
N ALA A 193 -6.36 10.71 -2.87
CA ALA A 193 -6.87 10.18 -4.15
C ALA A 193 -8.40 10.30 -4.28
N PHE A 194 -9.17 10.11 -3.20
CA PHE A 194 -10.61 10.35 -3.21
C PHE A 194 -10.98 11.82 -3.47
N THR A 195 -10.19 12.74 -2.93
CA THR A 195 -10.50 14.17 -2.98
C THR A 195 -10.05 14.84 -4.28
N ASN A 196 -8.89 14.42 -4.79
CA ASN A 196 -8.18 15.13 -5.88
C ASN A 196 -8.08 14.30 -7.17
N GLY A 197 -8.54 13.05 -7.16
CA GLY A 197 -8.35 12.13 -8.27
C GLY A 197 -9.20 12.48 -9.49
N THR A 198 -8.59 12.41 -10.66
CA THR A 198 -9.27 12.33 -11.94
C THR A 198 -9.21 10.90 -12.50
N PRO A 199 -10.09 10.54 -13.44
CA PRO A 199 -10.18 9.16 -13.92
C PRO A 199 -8.84 8.61 -14.41
N GLY A 200 -8.45 7.45 -13.87
CA GLY A 200 -7.22 6.73 -14.24
C GLY A 200 -5.94 7.22 -13.58
N ASP A 201 -5.98 8.28 -12.78
CA ASP A 201 -4.79 8.78 -12.06
C ASP A 201 -4.19 7.73 -11.14
N LEU A 202 -2.86 7.71 -11.12
CA LEU A 202 -2.06 7.01 -10.14
C LEU A 202 -1.45 8.01 -9.14
N TYR A 203 -1.65 7.78 -7.86
CA TYR A 203 -1.05 8.56 -6.79
C TYR A 203 -0.01 7.75 -6.03
N VAL A 204 1.13 8.39 -5.77
CA VAL A 204 2.23 7.84 -4.97
C VAL A 204 2.54 8.81 -3.84
N ARG A 205 2.61 8.30 -2.60
CA ARG A 205 3.11 9.10 -1.49
C ARG A 205 4.63 9.08 -1.47
N LYS A 206 5.25 10.23 -1.35
CA LYS A 206 6.68 10.35 -1.06
C LYS A 206 6.94 9.84 0.35
N ALA A 207 7.87 8.91 0.49
CA ALA A 207 8.22 8.31 1.77
C ALA A 207 9.73 8.22 1.91
N PRO A 208 10.28 8.41 3.13
CA PRO A 208 11.68 8.14 3.39
C PRO A 208 11.96 6.63 3.32
N ALA A 209 13.23 6.27 3.26
CA ALA A 209 13.67 4.88 3.26
C ALA A 209 14.83 4.67 4.25
N ALA A 210 14.93 3.43 4.75
CA ALA A 210 16.10 2.98 5.49
C ALA A 210 16.64 1.68 4.91
N THR A 211 17.90 1.36 5.22
CA THR A 211 18.42 0.01 4.97
C THR A 211 17.79 -0.97 5.95
N ILE A 212 17.72 -2.24 5.56
CA ILE A 212 17.21 -3.29 6.45
C ILE A 212 18.11 -3.43 7.68
N ASN A 213 19.42 -3.21 7.55
CA ASN A 213 20.36 -3.20 8.66
C ASN A 213 20.06 -2.05 9.64
N THR A 214 19.85 -0.83 9.15
CA THR A 214 19.47 0.33 9.97
C THR A 214 18.16 0.08 10.70
N LEU A 215 17.16 -0.48 10.01
CA LEU A 215 15.87 -0.81 10.60
C LEU A 215 16.00 -1.88 11.69
N ALA A 216 16.83 -2.93 11.48
CA ALA A 216 17.06 -3.98 12.47
C ALA A 216 17.74 -3.40 13.73
N LYS A 217 18.76 -2.57 13.56
CA LYS A 217 19.44 -1.88 14.68
C LYS A 217 18.50 -0.94 15.43
N ALA A 218 17.65 -0.17 14.73
CA ALA A 218 16.69 0.72 15.34
C ALA A 218 15.69 -0.03 16.22
N VAL A 219 15.14 -1.15 15.73
CA VAL A 219 14.24 -2.00 16.52
C VAL A 219 14.95 -2.60 17.73
N ALA A 220 16.18 -3.10 17.58
CA ALA A 220 16.96 -3.66 18.67
C ALA A 220 17.27 -2.62 19.76
N THR A 221 17.68 -1.43 19.37
CA THR A 221 17.93 -0.30 20.29
C THR A 221 16.67 0.08 21.08
N LEU A 222 15.52 0.21 20.40
CA LEU A 222 14.25 0.55 21.04
C LEU A 222 13.77 -0.52 22.05
N LEU A 223 14.15 -1.77 21.85
CA LEU A 223 13.84 -2.86 22.78
C LEU A 223 14.92 -3.08 23.87
N GLY A 224 15.91 -2.18 24.00
CA GLY A 224 16.96 -2.26 25.02
C GLY A 224 18.09 -3.23 24.71
N HIS A 225 18.22 -3.68 23.46
CA HIS A 225 19.21 -4.65 23.00
C HIS A 225 20.05 -4.12 21.83
N PRO A 226 20.80 -2.98 21.98
CA PRO A 226 21.51 -2.33 20.86
C PRO A 226 22.53 -3.25 20.17
N ASP A 227 23.13 -4.19 20.91
CA ASP A 227 24.12 -5.13 20.41
C ASP A 227 23.53 -6.51 20.04
N HIS A 228 22.19 -6.57 19.82
CA HIS A 228 21.54 -7.84 19.49
C HIS A 228 22.12 -8.42 18.20
N PRO A 229 22.46 -9.74 18.17
CA PRO A 229 23.12 -10.33 17.01
C PRO A 229 22.23 -10.30 15.76
N ILE A 230 22.84 -9.91 14.64
CA ILE A 230 22.21 -9.88 13.31
C ILE A 230 22.86 -10.95 12.44
N HIS A 231 22.05 -11.80 11.83
CA HIS A 231 22.49 -12.85 10.92
C HIS A 231 22.02 -12.57 9.50
N ILE A 232 22.95 -12.55 8.53
CA ILE A 232 22.67 -12.32 7.12
C ILE A 232 22.34 -13.68 6.48
N ILE A 233 21.13 -13.78 5.89
CA ILE A 233 20.66 -15.03 5.27
C ILE A 233 20.72 -15.02 3.74
N GLY A 234 21.10 -13.89 3.13
CA GLY A 234 21.13 -13.71 1.68
C GLY A 234 19.76 -13.33 1.08
N MET A 235 19.76 -12.85 -0.16
CA MET A 235 18.55 -12.44 -0.88
C MET A 235 17.62 -13.64 -1.15
N ARG A 236 16.32 -13.40 -1.03
CA ARG A 236 15.29 -14.39 -1.36
C ARG A 236 14.88 -14.26 -2.82
N HIS A 237 14.33 -15.33 -3.36
CA HIS A 237 13.73 -15.29 -4.70
C HIS A 237 12.60 -14.24 -4.76
N GLY A 238 12.58 -13.44 -5.82
CA GLY A 238 11.54 -12.42 -6.02
C GLY A 238 11.67 -11.17 -5.14
N GLU A 239 12.81 -10.95 -4.48
CA GLU A 239 13.13 -9.71 -3.77
C GLU A 239 14.01 -8.79 -4.64
N LYS A 240 13.87 -7.48 -4.43
CA LYS A 240 14.69 -6.44 -5.05
C LYS A 240 15.62 -5.82 -4.00
N MET A 241 16.82 -5.38 -4.42
CA MET A 241 17.69 -4.57 -3.56
C MET A 241 17.02 -3.25 -3.16
N HIS A 242 16.39 -2.59 -4.12
CA HIS A 242 15.67 -1.34 -3.93
C HIS A 242 14.28 -1.46 -4.51
N GLU A 243 13.28 -0.94 -3.80
CA GLU A 243 11.91 -0.88 -4.31
C GLU A 243 11.70 0.38 -5.14
N THR A 244 10.88 0.27 -6.18
CA THR A 244 10.54 1.37 -7.09
C THR A 244 9.07 1.74 -6.93
N LEU A 245 8.77 3.02 -6.75
CA LEU A 245 7.41 3.52 -6.68
C LEU A 245 6.95 4.14 -8.01
N LEU A 246 7.85 4.78 -8.75
CA LEU A 246 7.60 5.27 -10.10
C LEU A 246 8.77 4.91 -11.01
N SER A 247 8.47 4.42 -12.21
CA SER A 247 9.45 4.23 -13.27
C SER A 247 9.87 5.59 -13.86
N HIS A 248 11.01 5.63 -14.56
CA HIS A 248 11.46 6.84 -15.26
C HIS A 248 10.43 7.34 -16.28
N GLU A 249 9.69 6.44 -16.93
CA GLU A 249 8.61 6.80 -17.85
C GLU A 249 7.44 7.45 -17.11
N GLU A 250 7.05 6.91 -15.96
CA GLU A 250 6.02 7.50 -15.10
C GLU A 250 6.47 8.85 -14.52
N MET A 251 7.76 8.97 -14.13
CA MET A 251 8.34 10.23 -13.64
C MET A 251 8.33 11.34 -14.72
N ALA A 252 8.48 10.99 -16.00
CA ALA A 252 8.39 11.96 -17.10
C ALA A 252 7.03 12.68 -17.17
N HIS A 253 5.97 12.00 -16.73
CA HIS A 253 4.60 12.54 -16.75
C HIS A 253 4.07 12.89 -15.35
N ALA A 254 4.85 12.61 -14.30
CA ALA A 254 4.45 12.84 -12.92
C ALA A 254 4.38 14.35 -12.60
N THR A 255 3.32 14.74 -11.92
CA THR A 255 3.19 16.08 -11.33
C THR A 255 3.50 16.00 -9.84
N ASP A 256 4.41 16.83 -9.39
CA ASP A 256 4.74 16.98 -7.97
C ASP A 256 3.64 17.78 -7.25
N GLN A 257 3.00 17.16 -6.27
CA GLN A 257 1.97 17.74 -5.42
C GLN A 257 2.42 17.78 -3.94
N GLY A 258 3.67 18.16 -3.69
CA GLY A 258 4.25 18.23 -2.35
C GLY A 258 4.54 16.83 -1.78
N ASN A 259 3.68 16.32 -0.91
CA ASN A 259 3.84 15.00 -0.33
C ASN A 259 3.48 13.85 -1.28
N TYR A 260 2.97 14.15 -2.46
CA TYR A 260 2.48 13.15 -3.42
C TYR A 260 3.03 13.42 -4.81
N PHE A 261 3.19 12.33 -5.58
CA PHE A 261 3.24 12.39 -7.03
C PHE A 261 1.89 11.97 -7.60
N ARG A 262 1.43 12.67 -8.61
CA ARG A 262 0.30 12.29 -9.45
C ARG A 262 0.83 11.92 -10.82
N VAL A 263 0.50 10.73 -11.31
CA VAL A 263 0.77 10.28 -12.67
C VAL A 263 -0.56 10.17 -13.40
N PRO A 264 -0.83 10.99 -14.41
CA PRO A 264 -2.05 10.93 -15.19
C PRO A 264 -2.08 9.65 -16.04
N VAL A 265 -3.29 9.18 -16.36
CA VAL A 265 -3.43 8.08 -17.31
C VAL A 265 -3.04 8.55 -18.72
N ASP A 266 -2.37 7.68 -19.46
CA ASP A 266 -2.20 7.87 -20.90
C ASP A 266 -3.56 7.75 -21.59
N ALA A 267 -4.08 8.87 -22.06
CA ALA A 267 -5.42 8.98 -22.65
C ALA A 267 -5.46 8.62 -24.14
N ARG A 268 -4.36 8.15 -24.74
CA ARG A 268 -4.31 7.77 -26.16
C ARG A 268 -5.30 6.66 -26.48
N SER A 269 -5.98 6.80 -27.62
CA SER A 269 -6.98 5.84 -28.12
C SER A 269 -6.32 4.56 -28.70
N MET A 270 -7.14 3.54 -28.99
CA MET A 270 -6.70 2.32 -29.67
C MET A 270 -6.45 2.52 -31.18
N GLU A 271 -6.31 3.74 -31.66
CA GLU A 271 -5.99 4.02 -33.06
C GLU A 271 -4.55 3.61 -33.35
N TYR A 272 -4.40 2.43 -33.94
CA TYR A 272 -3.11 1.80 -34.24
C TYR A 272 -2.20 2.68 -35.14
N GLU A 273 -2.78 3.51 -35.99
CA GLU A 273 -2.03 4.44 -36.85
C GLU A 273 -1.33 5.52 -36.02
N LEU A 274 -1.96 6.08 -34.99
CA LEU A 274 -1.35 7.06 -34.10
C LEU A 274 -0.26 6.43 -33.21
N TYR A 275 -0.38 5.15 -32.87
CA TYR A 275 0.64 4.43 -32.12
C TYR A 275 2.01 4.40 -32.81
N PHE A 276 2.04 4.39 -34.14
CA PHE A 276 3.27 4.38 -34.95
C PHE A 276 3.73 5.77 -35.40
N THR A 277 2.87 6.78 -35.32
CA THR A 277 3.15 8.13 -35.86
C THR A 277 3.36 9.18 -34.78
N GLU A 278 2.81 9.00 -33.59
CA GLU A 278 2.92 9.94 -32.46
C GLU A 278 3.74 9.33 -31.33
N GLY A 279 4.94 9.86 -31.10
CA GLY A 279 5.80 9.58 -29.95
C GLY A 279 5.85 10.79 -29.01
N ASP A 280 6.23 10.56 -27.75
CA ASP A 280 6.52 11.65 -26.83
C ASP A 280 7.94 12.19 -27.09
N HIS A 281 8.02 13.46 -27.47
CA HIS A 281 9.28 14.15 -27.75
C HIS A 281 9.96 14.67 -26.47
N HIS A 282 9.31 14.60 -25.31
CA HIS A 282 9.87 15.06 -24.04
C HIS A 282 10.63 13.94 -23.36
N ARG A 283 11.81 13.59 -23.88
CA ARG A 283 12.79 12.76 -23.20
C ARG A 283 13.58 13.61 -22.20
N ALA A 284 13.08 13.82 -20.99
CA ALA A 284 13.97 14.14 -19.89
C ALA A 284 14.64 12.82 -19.43
N PRO A 285 15.98 12.78 -19.19
CA PRO A 285 16.61 11.67 -18.50
C PRO A 285 16.19 11.75 -17.02
N LEU A 286 15.04 11.19 -16.72
CA LEU A 286 14.54 11.13 -15.35
C LEU A 286 14.92 9.77 -14.78
N GLU A 287 15.33 9.79 -13.52
CA GLU A 287 15.58 8.57 -12.77
C GLU A 287 14.27 8.01 -12.22
N ASP A 288 14.22 6.70 -12.03
CA ASP A 288 13.15 6.03 -11.28
C ASP A 288 13.04 6.67 -9.87
N TYR A 289 11.84 6.77 -9.31
CA TYR A 289 11.68 7.09 -7.89
C TYR A 289 11.74 5.81 -7.06
N THR A 290 12.87 5.62 -6.36
CA THR A 290 13.20 4.36 -5.67
C THR A 290 13.50 4.59 -4.19
N SER A 291 13.50 3.50 -3.42
CA SER A 291 13.96 3.51 -2.03
C SER A 291 15.48 3.76 -1.89
N ALA A 292 16.24 3.76 -3.00
CA ALA A 292 17.66 4.10 -3.01
C ALA A 292 17.90 5.60 -3.07
N ASN A 293 17.08 6.36 -3.82
CA ASN A 293 17.28 7.79 -4.10
C ASN A 293 16.26 8.73 -3.42
N THR A 294 15.40 8.21 -2.55
CA THR A 294 14.58 9.03 -1.65
C THR A 294 15.39 9.47 -0.41
N GLN A 295 14.79 10.27 0.47
CA GLN A 295 15.38 10.62 1.75
C GLN A 295 15.81 9.35 2.50
N ARG A 296 17.12 9.20 2.73
CA ARG A 296 17.69 8.07 3.46
C ARG A 296 17.77 8.40 4.94
N LEU A 297 17.08 7.62 5.78
CA LEU A 297 17.13 7.77 7.22
C LEU A 297 18.36 7.08 7.81
N ASN A 298 19.04 7.79 8.71
CA ASN A 298 20.04 7.22 9.59
C ASN A 298 19.39 6.48 10.78
N LEU A 299 20.20 5.98 11.72
CA LEU A 299 19.71 5.20 12.88
C LEU A 299 18.78 6.04 13.78
N GLU A 300 19.16 7.27 14.14
CA GLU A 300 18.40 8.15 15.04
C GLU A 300 17.07 8.59 14.38
N GLU A 301 17.13 8.95 13.12
CA GLU A 301 15.92 9.30 12.34
C GLU A 301 14.98 8.11 12.20
N THR A 302 15.51 6.89 12.03
CA THR A 302 14.71 5.66 11.96
C THR A 302 14.06 5.35 13.30
N ILE A 303 14.78 5.52 14.43
CA ILE A 303 14.25 5.40 15.79
C ILE A 303 13.11 6.41 15.98
N THR A 304 13.34 7.68 15.65
CA THR A 304 12.34 8.75 15.75
C THR A 304 11.07 8.40 14.94
N LEU A 305 11.24 7.94 13.71
CA LEU A 305 10.12 7.51 12.88
C LEU A 305 9.37 6.32 13.49
N LEU A 306 10.07 5.31 13.99
CA LEU A 306 9.44 4.14 14.62
C LEU A 306 8.67 4.52 15.89
N LEU A 307 9.11 5.50 16.66
CA LEU A 307 8.41 6.01 17.84
C LEU A 307 7.10 6.75 17.51
N THR A 308 6.83 7.09 16.27
CA THR A 308 5.50 7.58 15.85
C THR A 308 4.44 6.48 15.93
N LEU A 309 4.85 5.20 15.93
CA LEU A 309 3.95 4.05 16.02
C LEU A 309 3.58 3.78 17.50
N PRO A 310 2.30 3.87 17.89
CA PRO A 310 1.89 3.73 19.30
C PRO A 310 2.37 2.43 19.95
N HIS A 311 2.32 1.34 19.21
CA HIS A 311 2.74 0.03 19.73
C HIS A 311 4.27 -0.08 19.96
N ILE A 312 5.07 0.51 19.07
CA ILE A 312 6.53 0.57 19.24
C ILE A 312 6.88 1.45 20.44
N ARG A 313 6.18 2.57 20.61
CA ARG A 313 6.37 3.46 21.78
C ARG A 313 6.09 2.74 23.09
N GLU A 314 5.03 1.94 23.15
CA GLU A 314 4.70 1.12 24.31
C GLU A 314 5.79 0.10 24.62
N LEU A 315 6.30 -0.61 23.60
CA LEU A 315 7.39 -1.57 23.76
C LEU A 315 8.68 -0.90 24.23
N ALA A 316 9.04 0.26 23.69
CA ALA A 316 10.21 1.03 24.11
C ALA A 316 10.09 1.51 25.57
N TYR A 317 8.88 1.90 25.99
CA TYR A 317 8.60 2.24 27.38
C TYR A 317 8.77 1.02 28.31
N GLN A 318 8.24 -0.13 27.92
CA GLN A 318 8.39 -1.39 28.70
C GLN A 318 9.86 -1.84 28.78
N ALA A 319 10.67 -1.58 27.73
CA ALA A 319 12.09 -1.87 27.70
C ALA A 319 12.96 -0.84 28.48
N GLY A 320 12.38 0.25 28.98
CA GLY A 320 13.08 1.32 29.71
C GLY A 320 13.96 2.20 28.80
N THR A 321 13.79 2.14 27.50
CA THR A 321 14.54 2.96 26.51
C THR A 321 13.86 4.29 26.19
N LEU A 322 12.61 4.48 26.66
CA LEU A 322 11.83 5.70 26.52
C LEU A 322 11.27 6.11 27.90
N HIS A 323 11.40 7.38 28.28
CA HIS A 323 10.88 7.91 29.54
C HIS A 323 9.51 8.59 29.34
N GLN A 324 8.65 8.58 30.40
CA GLN A 324 7.30 9.12 30.34
C GLN A 324 7.18 10.61 29.94
N HIS A 325 8.26 11.39 30.13
CA HIS A 325 8.27 12.83 29.83
C HIS A 325 8.46 13.15 28.33
N GLU A 326 8.87 12.22 27.51
CA GLU A 326 9.04 12.42 26.05
C GLU A 326 7.78 12.15 25.24
N THR A 327 6.67 11.78 25.91
CA THR A 327 5.39 11.46 25.23
C THR A 327 4.51 12.67 24.92
N ALA A 328 4.92 13.89 25.30
CA ALA A 328 4.11 15.12 25.22
C ALA A 328 4.64 16.12 24.18
N GLN A 329 4.92 15.67 22.95
CA GLN A 329 4.97 16.59 21.81
C GLN A 329 4.05 16.07 20.69
N PRO A 330 3.18 16.94 20.15
CA PRO A 330 2.10 16.59 19.22
C PRO A 330 2.61 16.18 17.84
#